data_7271524fca6dd99484b80227f6c1146b
#
_entry.id   7271524fca6dd99484b80227f6c1146b
#
_cell.length_a   1.000
_cell.length_b   1.000
_cell.length_c   1.000
_cell.angle_alpha   90.00
_cell.angle_beta   90.00
_cell.angle_gamma   90.00
#
_symmetry.space_group_name_H-M   'P 1'
#
loop_
_entity.id
_entity.type
_entity.pdbx_description
1 polymer ?
#
loop_
_entity_poly.entity_id
_entity_poly.type
_entity_poly.pdbx_seq_one_letter_code
_entity_poly.pdbx_strand_id
1 'polypeptide(L)'
;LNVRGNLLIGELAEKLDFPFKRNGSLVLCLDEKDYPNLQKLYEKGITNGVKKLRILNHDEVLEMEPNVSENVYAALYAPTGGIVCPFNMTIAFAENACVNGVEFRFDTEVLNISRISSGTENWKIETTSGTYETKCIINAAGVYADRFHNMVSEKKIHIIPRKGEYCLLDKSAGSHVSHTVFALPGKFGKGVLVTPTVHGNLLIGPTAQDIENKEGTNTTRDGLDQV
;
A
#
# COMPACT_ATOMS: atom_id res chain seq x y z
N LEU A 1 0.19 -11.50 -7.32
CA LEU A 1 -0.61 -11.01 -6.19
C LEU A 1 -1.37 -9.74 -6.54
N ASN A 2 -0.72 -8.64 -6.94
CA ASN A 2 -1.36 -7.33 -7.16
C ASN A 2 -2.51 -7.36 -8.19
N VAL A 3 -2.34 -8.03 -9.33
CA VAL A 3 -3.39 -8.14 -10.36
C VAL A 3 -4.62 -8.85 -9.80
N ARG A 4 -4.42 -9.97 -9.05
CA ARG A 4 -5.54 -10.71 -8.42
C ARG A 4 -6.22 -9.86 -7.33
N GLY A 5 -5.45 -9.18 -6.49
CA GLY A 5 -5.99 -8.26 -5.48
C GLY A 5 -6.81 -7.14 -6.10
N ASN A 6 -6.32 -6.54 -7.19
CA ASN A 6 -7.02 -5.50 -7.93
C ASN A 6 -8.36 -5.99 -8.53
N LEU A 7 -8.44 -7.23 -8.99
CA LEU A 7 -9.69 -7.81 -9.48
C LEU A 7 -10.70 -8.05 -8.35
N LEU A 8 -10.22 -8.49 -7.19
CA LEU A 8 -11.09 -8.82 -6.05
C LEU A 8 -11.59 -7.60 -5.29
N ILE A 9 -10.80 -6.50 -5.23
CA ILE A 9 -11.09 -5.38 -4.33
C ILE A 9 -12.44 -4.73 -4.60
N GLY A 10 -12.87 -4.63 -5.86
CA GLY A 10 -14.16 -4.03 -6.21
C GLY A 10 -15.34 -4.85 -5.67
N GLU A 11 -15.29 -6.16 -5.85
CA GLU A 11 -16.31 -7.09 -5.33
C GLU A 11 -16.35 -7.09 -3.79
N LEU A 12 -15.16 -7.08 -3.17
CA LEU A 12 -15.04 -7.04 -1.71
C LEU A 12 -15.54 -5.71 -1.14
N ALA A 13 -15.27 -4.60 -1.81
CA ALA A 13 -15.77 -3.29 -1.39
C ALA A 13 -17.30 -3.22 -1.40
N GLU A 14 -17.93 -3.78 -2.43
CA GLU A 14 -19.38 -3.88 -2.52
C GLU A 14 -19.97 -4.80 -1.45
N LYS A 15 -19.38 -5.99 -1.25
CA LYS A 15 -19.88 -6.98 -0.29
C LYS A 15 -19.70 -6.59 1.17
N LEU A 16 -18.61 -5.86 1.48
CA LEU A 16 -18.23 -5.49 2.84
C LEU A 16 -18.46 -4.01 3.15
N ASP A 17 -19.05 -3.27 2.21
CA ASP A 17 -19.47 -1.87 2.36
C ASP A 17 -18.35 -0.93 2.82
N PHE A 18 -17.20 -0.97 2.13
CA PHE A 18 -16.14 0.03 2.35
C PHE A 18 -15.88 0.88 1.10
N PRO A 19 -15.54 2.18 1.28
CA PRO A 19 -15.34 3.10 0.16
C PRO A 19 -14.19 2.68 -0.75
N PHE A 20 -14.50 2.47 -2.04
CA PHE A 20 -13.55 2.16 -3.10
C PHE A 20 -13.94 2.93 -4.38
N LYS A 21 -12.95 3.46 -5.10
CA LYS A 21 -13.16 4.13 -6.38
C LYS A 21 -12.11 3.67 -7.39
N ARG A 22 -12.56 3.21 -8.56
CA ARG A 22 -11.69 2.98 -9.72
C ARG A 22 -11.49 4.31 -10.44
N ASN A 23 -10.43 5.00 -10.06
CA ASN A 23 -10.09 6.29 -10.64
C ASN A 23 -8.94 6.21 -11.65
N GLY A 24 -8.33 5.03 -11.87
CA GLY A 24 -7.16 4.88 -12.72
C GLY A 24 -5.89 5.47 -12.13
N SER A 25 -4.78 5.26 -12.81
CA SER A 25 -3.51 5.86 -12.45
C SER A 25 -2.70 6.27 -13.67
N LEU A 26 -1.92 7.33 -13.52
CA LEU A 26 -0.99 7.86 -14.53
C LEU A 26 0.43 7.82 -13.97
N VAL A 27 1.38 7.31 -14.75
CA VAL A 27 2.81 7.46 -14.48
C VAL A 27 3.36 8.43 -15.50
N LEU A 28 3.70 9.64 -15.05
CA LEU A 28 4.15 10.73 -15.91
C LEU A 28 5.62 10.57 -16.31
N CYS A 29 5.90 10.75 -17.58
CA CYS A 29 7.23 10.92 -18.15
C CYS A 29 7.39 12.40 -18.55
N LEU A 30 8.30 13.11 -17.88
CA LEU A 30 8.49 14.55 -18.07
C LEU A 30 9.61 14.89 -19.06
N ASP A 31 10.48 13.93 -19.39
CA ASP A 31 11.59 14.11 -20.36
C ASP A 31 11.53 13.00 -21.40
N GLU A 32 11.68 13.37 -22.68
CA GLU A 32 11.75 12.42 -23.80
C GLU A 32 12.83 11.35 -23.58
N LYS A 33 13.96 11.71 -22.96
CA LYS A 33 15.05 10.78 -22.65
C LYS A 33 14.62 9.62 -21.75
N ASP A 34 13.60 9.83 -20.94
CA ASP A 34 13.07 8.82 -20.02
C ASP A 34 11.96 7.97 -20.64
N TYR A 35 11.51 8.28 -21.85
CA TYR A 35 10.47 7.53 -22.55
C TYR A 35 10.77 6.03 -22.69
N PRO A 36 12.02 5.59 -22.96
CA PRO A 36 12.34 4.16 -22.97
C PRO A 36 12.07 3.45 -21.62
N ASN A 37 12.17 4.17 -20.50
CA ASN A 37 11.84 3.63 -19.17
C ASN A 37 10.33 3.48 -18.99
N LEU A 38 9.54 4.42 -19.53
CA LEU A 38 8.09 4.32 -19.57
C LEU A 38 7.63 3.11 -20.41
N GLN A 39 8.25 2.88 -21.56
CA GLN A 39 7.98 1.71 -22.40
C GLN A 39 8.28 0.39 -21.70
N LYS A 40 9.43 0.28 -21.03
CA LYS A 40 9.76 -0.91 -20.21
C LYS A 40 8.74 -1.15 -19.09
N LEU A 41 8.23 -0.07 -18.48
CA LEU A 41 7.19 -0.17 -17.46
C LEU A 41 5.87 -0.68 -18.06
N TYR A 42 5.50 -0.21 -19.24
CA TYR A 42 4.34 -0.70 -20.01
C TYR A 42 4.48 -2.19 -20.32
N GLU A 43 5.60 -2.62 -20.90
CA GLU A 43 5.86 -4.04 -21.24
C GLU A 43 5.79 -4.95 -20.02
N LYS A 44 6.37 -4.49 -18.91
CA LYS A 44 6.30 -5.18 -17.61
C LYS A 44 4.85 -5.29 -17.12
N GLY A 45 4.06 -4.25 -17.30
CA GLY A 45 2.64 -4.24 -16.94
C GLY A 45 1.84 -5.27 -17.77
N ILE A 46 2.07 -5.33 -19.09
CA ILE A 46 1.45 -6.32 -19.97
C ILE A 46 1.85 -7.75 -19.57
N THR A 47 3.14 -7.99 -19.35
CA THR A 47 3.67 -9.29 -18.90
C THR A 47 3.04 -9.74 -17.57
N ASN A 48 2.81 -8.81 -16.66
CA ASN A 48 2.14 -9.07 -15.38
C ASN A 48 0.61 -9.23 -15.49
N GLY A 49 0.04 -9.07 -16.68
CA GLY A 49 -1.39 -9.26 -16.94
C GLY A 49 -2.27 -8.07 -16.56
N VAL A 50 -1.70 -6.86 -16.40
CA VAL A 50 -2.49 -5.64 -16.20
C VAL A 50 -3.29 -5.34 -17.47
N LYS A 51 -4.59 -5.13 -17.33
CA LYS A 51 -5.50 -4.95 -18.47
C LYS A 51 -5.63 -3.49 -18.87
N LYS A 52 -5.85 -3.26 -20.18
CA LYS A 52 -6.18 -1.95 -20.76
C LYS A 52 -5.10 -0.88 -20.55
N LEU A 53 -3.84 -1.26 -20.34
CA LEU A 53 -2.74 -0.30 -20.29
C LEU A 53 -2.61 0.45 -21.62
N ARG A 54 -2.36 1.75 -21.55
CA ARG A 54 -2.05 2.59 -22.72
C ARG A 54 -0.93 3.56 -22.38
N ILE A 55 -0.10 3.88 -23.36
CA ILE A 55 0.77 5.06 -23.31
C ILE A 55 -0.02 6.20 -23.96
N LEU A 56 -0.17 7.29 -23.23
CA LEU A 56 -0.80 8.54 -23.66
C LEU A 56 0.27 9.51 -24.11
N ASN A 57 -0.01 10.26 -25.18
CA ASN A 57 0.82 11.38 -25.60
C ASN A 57 0.55 12.63 -24.76
N HIS A 58 1.29 13.71 -24.98
CA HIS A 58 1.17 14.99 -24.29
C HIS A 58 -0.27 15.51 -24.24
N ASP A 59 -0.93 15.62 -25.39
CA ASP A 59 -2.26 16.22 -25.48
C ASP A 59 -3.32 15.37 -24.77
N GLU A 60 -3.26 14.04 -24.92
CA GLU A 60 -4.14 13.09 -24.21
C GLU A 60 -3.97 13.19 -22.68
N VAL A 61 -2.75 13.42 -22.21
CA VAL A 61 -2.49 13.59 -20.76
C VAL A 61 -3.11 14.88 -20.26
N LEU A 62 -2.91 16.01 -20.94
CA LEU A 62 -3.45 17.31 -20.53
C LEU A 62 -4.97 17.37 -20.65
N GLU A 63 -5.57 16.68 -21.61
CA GLU A 63 -7.03 16.52 -21.71
C GLU A 63 -7.58 15.75 -20.51
N MET A 64 -6.88 14.70 -20.07
CA MET A 64 -7.31 13.84 -18.96
C MET A 64 -7.06 14.46 -17.57
N GLU A 65 -5.93 15.14 -17.39
CA GLU A 65 -5.48 15.79 -16.14
C GLU A 65 -4.89 17.17 -16.44
N PRO A 66 -5.73 18.19 -16.59
CA PRO A 66 -5.28 19.54 -17.02
C PRO A 66 -4.39 20.24 -15.98
N ASN A 67 -4.34 19.77 -14.74
CA ASN A 67 -3.55 20.36 -13.65
C ASN A 67 -2.17 19.70 -13.47
N VAL A 68 -1.76 18.77 -14.35
CA VAL A 68 -0.38 18.27 -14.33
C VAL A 68 0.54 19.25 -15.08
N SER A 69 1.85 19.05 -14.91
CA SER A 69 2.85 19.90 -15.57
C SER A 69 2.68 19.93 -17.08
N GLU A 70 2.70 21.12 -17.69
CA GLU A 70 2.72 21.29 -19.15
C GLU A 70 3.97 20.70 -19.82
N ASN A 71 5.03 20.38 -19.04
CA ASN A 71 6.23 19.71 -19.54
C ASN A 71 6.07 18.19 -19.65
N VAL A 72 4.87 17.63 -19.40
CA VAL A 72 4.65 16.19 -19.55
C VAL A 72 4.85 15.77 -21.01
N TYR A 73 5.77 14.83 -21.25
CA TYR A 73 6.04 14.29 -22.58
C TYR A 73 5.06 13.17 -22.95
N ALA A 74 4.83 12.26 -22.00
CA ALA A 74 3.92 11.13 -22.14
C ALA A 74 3.51 10.59 -20.78
N ALA A 75 2.51 9.71 -20.72
CA ALA A 75 2.18 8.98 -19.51
C ALA A 75 1.77 7.53 -19.77
N LEU A 76 2.05 6.64 -18.82
CA LEU A 76 1.45 5.31 -18.78
C LEU A 76 0.14 5.37 -18.00
N TYR A 77 -0.96 5.11 -18.68
CA TYR A 77 -2.30 5.06 -18.09
C TYR A 77 -2.71 3.63 -17.77
N ALA A 78 -3.09 3.40 -16.53
CA ALA A 78 -3.64 2.14 -16.04
C ALA A 78 -5.08 2.36 -15.52
N PRO A 79 -6.12 2.17 -16.36
CA PRO A 79 -7.52 2.44 -15.98
C PRO A 79 -8.05 1.51 -14.88
N THR A 80 -7.38 0.40 -14.64
CA THR A 80 -7.73 -0.55 -13.57
C THR A 80 -7.21 -0.14 -12.19
N GLY A 81 -6.44 0.95 -12.09
CA GLY A 81 -6.05 1.54 -10.81
C GLY A 81 -7.25 1.98 -9.99
N GLY A 82 -7.09 2.02 -8.68
CA GLY A 82 -8.15 2.46 -7.79
C GLY A 82 -7.62 2.87 -6.43
N ILE A 83 -8.44 3.61 -5.71
CA ILE A 83 -8.18 4.10 -4.36
C ILE A 83 -9.20 3.52 -3.38
N VAL A 84 -8.77 3.33 -2.14
CA VAL A 84 -9.56 2.78 -1.05
C VAL A 84 -9.22 3.49 0.25
N CYS A 85 -10.17 3.59 1.18
CA CYS A 85 -9.86 3.95 2.55
C CYS A 85 -9.29 2.71 3.28
N PRO A 86 -8.01 2.70 3.67
CA PRO A 86 -7.42 1.53 4.33
C PRO A 86 -8.03 1.27 5.71
N PHE A 87 -8.47 2.30 6.42
CA PHE A 87 -9.14 2.17 7.72
C PHE A 87 -10.48 1.47 7.58
N ASN A 88 -11.38 1.96 6.72
CA ASN A 88 -12.68 1.34 6.50
C ASN A 88 -12.54 -0.09 5.97
N MET A 89 -11.61 -0.33 5.05
CA MET A 89 -11.33 -1.68 4.55
C MET A 89 -10.88 -2.61 5.67
N THR A 90 -9.97 -2.18 6.55
CA THR A 90 -9.48 -3.00 7.67
C THR A 90 -10.60 -3.32 8.65
N ILE A 91 -11.43 -2.33 9.00
CA ILE A 91 -12.58 -2.51 9.89
C ILE A 91 -13.58 -3.49 9.26
N ALA A 92 -13.94 -3.30 8.00
CA ALA A 92 -14.89 -4.17 7.30
C ALA A 92 -14.43 -5.63 7.24
N PHE A 93 -13.13 -5.89 7.00
CA PHE A 93 -12.57 -7.23 7.08
C PHE A 93 -12.65 -7.81 8.49
N ALA A 94 -12.34 -7.01 9.52
CA ALA A 94 -12.39 -7.45 10.90
C ALA A 94 -13.83 -7.77 11.34
N GLU A 95 -14.79 -6.92 11.02
CA GLU A 95 -16.22 -7.14 11.29
C GLU A 95 -16.73 -8.41 10.61
N ASN A 96 -16.42 -8.59 9.32
CA ASN A 96 -16.79 -9.80 8.59
C ASN A 96 -16.15 -11.06 9.23
N ALA A 97 -14.91 -10.99 9.63
CA ALA A 97 -14.24 -12.11 10.33
C ALA A 97 -14.93 -12.42 11.67
N CYS A 98 -15.29 -11.39 12.46
CA CYS A 98 -15.99 -11.53 13.72
C CYS A 98 -17.37 -12.20 13.55
N VAL A 99 -18.15 -11.77 12.56
CA VAL A 99 -19.46 -12.38 12.23
C VAL A 99 -19.31 -13.85 11.83
N ASN A 100 -18.17 -14.23 11.24
CA ASN A 100 -17.86 -15.62 10.89
C ASN A 100 -17.15 -16.40 12.02
N GLY A 101 -17.16 -15.90 13.25
CA GLY A 101 -16.72 -16.63 14.46
C GLY A 101 -15.24 -16.46 14.79
N VAL A 102 -14.54 -15.49 14.19
CA VAL A 102 -13.17 -15.15 14.60
C VAL A 102 -13.21 -14.37 15.90
N GLU A 103 -12.43 -14.80 16.87
CA GLU A 103 -12.24 -14.08 18.13
C GLU A 103 -11.08 -13.10 18.02
N PHE A 104 -11.33 -11.83 18.34
CA PHE A 104 -10.31 -10.80 18.47
C PHE A 104 -9.89 -10.63 19.94
N ARG A 105 -8.59 -10.62 20.18
CA ARG A 105 -8.00 -10.38 21.50
C ARG A 105 -7.21 -9.09 21.44
N PHE A 106 -7.86 -7.97 21.75
CA PHE A 106 -7.23 -6.66 21.88
C PHE A 106 -6.39 -6.58 23.15
N ASP A 107 -5.48 -5.62 23.21
CA ASP A 107 -4.58 -5.38 24.35
C ASP A 107 -3.84 -6.66 24.81
N THR A 108 -3.55 -7.53 23.85
CA THR A 108 -2.95 -8.84 24.08
C THR A 108 -1.63 -8.95 23.29
N GLU A 109 -0.53 -8.67 23.97
CA GLU A 109 0.81 -8.79 23.38
C GLU A 109 1.28 -10.23 23.41
N VAL A 110 1.79 -10.73 22.27
CA VAL A 110 2.48 -12.02 22.19
C VAL A 110 3.90 -11.86 22.74
N LEU A 111 4.21 -12.59 23.80
CA LEU A 111 5.50 -12.56 24.49
C LEU A 111 6.46 -13.62 23.97
N ASN A 112 5.95 -14.85 23.74
CA ASN A 112 6.75 -15.98 23.28
C ASN A 112 5.93 -16.94 22.40
N ILE A 113 6.62 -17.60 21.49
CA ILE A 113 6.07 -18.67 20.63
C ILE A 113 7.03 -19.84 20.69
N SER A 114 6.54 -21.05 21.02
CA SER A 114 7.35 -22.27 21.11
C SER A 114 6.60 -23.50 20.60
N ARG A 115 7.34 -24.54 20.20
CA ARG A 115 6.76 -25.85 19.88
C ARG A 115 6.42 -26.61 21.16
N ILE A 116 5.29 -27.32 21.15
CA ILE A 116 4.92 -28.21 22.25
C ILE A 116 5.64 -29.54 22.04
N SER A 117 6.46 -29.94 23.04
CA SER A 117 7.34 -31.12 22.97
C SER A 117 6.63 -32.48 23.11
N SER A 118 5.32 -32.51 23.32
CA SER A 118 4.55 -33.70 23.70
C SER A 118 3.91 -34.46 22.50
N GLY A 119 4.66 -34.66 21.40
CA GLY A 119 4.21 -35.52 20.30
C GLY A 119 3.09 -34.95 19.40
N THR A 120 2.66 -33.72 19.63
CA THR A 120 1.75 -32.97 18.76
C THR A 120 2.52 -31.89 18.01
N GLU A 121 2.17 -31.64 16.72
CA GLU A 121 2.77 -30.55 15.94
C GLU A 121 2.19 -29.18 16.33
N ASN A 122 1.75 -28.99 17.56
CA ASN A 122 1.11 -27.77 18.02
C ASN A 122 2.12 -26.73 18.49
N TRP A 123 1.67 -25.48 18.44
CA TRP A 123 2.37 -24.30 18.95
C TRP A 123 1.75 -23.83 20.25
N LYS A 124 2.61 -23.36 21.15
CA LYS A 124 2.24 -22.63 22.36
C LYS A 124 2.55 -21.16 22.16
N ILE A 125 1.56 -20.30 22.40
CA ILE A 125 1.68 -18.85 22.33
C ILE A 125 1.46 -18.29 23.73
N GLU A 126 2.47 -17.66 24.31
CA GLU A 126 2.41 -16.98 25.59
C GLU A 126 2.14 -15.49 25.35
N THR A 127 1.12 -14.96 26.02
CA THR A 127 0.68 -13.57 25.87
C THR A 127 0.50 -12.89 27.20
N THR A 128 0.30 -11.57 27.19
CA THR A 128 -0.03 -10.79 28.39
C THR A 128 -1.36 -11.17 29.02
N SER A 129 -2.29 -11.80 28.27
CA SER A 129 -3.63 -12.19 28.73
C SER A 129 -3.80 -13.69 28.95
N GLY A 130 -2.76 -14.50 28.76
CA GLY A 130 -2.80 -15.95 28.96
C GLY A 130 -2.01 -16.72 27.91
N THR A 131 -2.21 -18.03 27.90
CA THR A 131 -1.52 -18.97 27.00
C THR A 131 -2.53 -19.62 26.06
N TYR A 132 -2.17 -19.73 24.79
CA TYR A 132 -2.99 -20.33 23.75
C TYR A 132 -2.22 -21.47 23.06
N GLU A 133 -2.95 -22.47 22.59
CA GLU A 133 -2.41 -23.56 21.79
C GLU A 133 -3.07 -23.57 20.40
N THR A 134 -2.28 -23.81 19.35
CA THR A 134 -2.78 -23.85 17.99
C THR A 134 -1.93 -24.75 17.09
N LYS A 135 -2.55 -25.25 16.01
CA LYS A 135 -1.86 -26.01 14.96
C LYS A 135 -1.09 -25.12 13.98
N CYS A 136 -1.54 -23.87 13.77
CA CYS A 136 -0.96 -22.98 12.78
C CYS A 136 -0.92 -21.55 13.31
N ILE A 137 0.14 -20.81 12.96
CA ILE A 137 0.30 -19.39 13.28
C ILE A 137 0.53 -18.63 11.98
N ILE A 138 -0.22 -17.55 11.80
CA ILE A 138 0.02 -16.58 10.72
C ILE A 138 0.60 -15.31 11.35
N ASN A 139 1.87 -15.04 11.02
CA ASN A 139 2.54 -13.83 11.49
C ASN A 139 2.23 -12.66 10.55
N ALA A 140 1.36 -11.78 10.97
CA ALA A 140 0.97 -10.55 10.26
C ALA A 140 1.31 -9.28 11.07
N ALA A 141 2.40 -9.31 11.87
CA ALA A 141 2.76 -8.27 12.82
C ALA A 141 3.49 -7.05 12.18
N GLY A 142 3.33 -6.82 10.87
CA GLY A 142 3.87 -5.66 10.17
C GLY A 142 5.39 -5.52 10.37
N VAL A 143 5.85 -4.35 10.79
CA VAL A 143 7.27 -4.05 11.02
C VAL A 143 7.90 -4.87 12.16
N TYR A 144 7.09 -5.52 13.01
CA TYR A 144 7.52 -6.39 14.10
C TYR A 144 7.52 -7.87 13.74
N ALA A 145 7.19 -8.24 12.49
CA ALA A 145 7.10 -9.64 12.08
C ALA A 145 8.45 -10.40 12.24
N ASP A 146 9.57 -9.70 12.14
CA ASP A 146 10.90 -10.26 12.41
C ASP A 146 11.07 -10.74 13.86
N ARG A 147 10.51 -10.04 14.85
CA ARG A 147 10.54 -10.45 16.27
C ARG A 147 9.95 -11.85 16.43
N PHE A 148 8.75 -12.05 15.91
CA PHE A 148 8.03 -13.32 16.05
C PHE A 148 8.62 -14.43 15.15
N HIS A 149 9.04 -14.11 13.93
CA HIS A 149 9.76 -15.05 13.07
C HIS A 149 11.03 -15.57 13.78
N ASN A 150 11.77 -14.67 14.43
CA ASN A 150 13.02 -15.01 15.09
C ASN A 150 12.85 -15.85 16.36
N MET A 151 11.64 -15.96 16.94
CA MET A 151 11.37 -16.87 18.05
C MET A 151 11.38 -18.34 17.61
N VAL A 152 10.92 -18.62 16.36
CA VAL A 152 10.61 -19.98 15.89
C VAL A 152 11.47 -20.47 14.73
N SER A 153 12.27 -19.61 14.13
CA SER A 153 13.13 -19.94 12.98
C SER A 153 14.61 -19.91 13.36
N GLU A 154 15.37 -20.86 12.84
CA GLU A 154 16.84 -20.83 12.93
C GLU A 154 17.42 -19.68 12.10
N LYS A 155 16.85 -19.48 10.90
CA LYS A 155 17.25 -18.37 10.02
C LYS A 155 16.63 -17.08 10.52
N LYS A 156 17.47 -16.23 11.10
CA LYS A 156 17.04 -14.92 11.61
C LYS A 156 16.87 -13.92 10.47
N ILE A 157 15.88 -13.06 10.58
CA ILE A 157 15.64 -11.92 9.69
C ILE A 157 15.60 -10.63 10.48
N HIS A 158 15.82 -9.51 9.82
CA HIS A 158 15.71 -8.17 10.38
C HIS A 158 14.93 -7.29 9.42
N ILE A 159 13.90 -6.62 9.92
CA ILE A 159 13.06 -5.69 9.16
C ILE A 159 13.53 -4.26 9.45
N ILE A 160 14.03 -3.58 8.44
CA ILE A 160 14.32 -2.15 8.49
C ILE A 160 13.03 -1.41 8.12
N PRO A 161 12.43 -0.64 9.05
CA PRO A 161 11.22 0.12 8.74
C PRO A 161 11.51 1.25 7.78
N ARG A 162 10.58 1.47 6.84
CA ARG A 162 10.65 2.59 5.89
C ARG A 162 9.49 3.51 6.13
N LYS A 163 9.78 4.72 6.60
CA LYS A 163 8.81 5.78 6.86
C LYS A 163 8.45 6.51 5.56
N GLY A 164 7.16 6.80 5.38
CA GLY A 164 6.65 7.68 4.34
C GLY A 164 5.86 8.82 4.96
N GLU A 165 6.29 10.05 4.71
CA GLU A 165 5.61 11.24 5.18
C GLU A 165 4.71 11.78 4.08
N TYR A 166 3.54 12.28 4.45
CA TYR A 166 2.51 12.75 3.53
C TYR A 166 2.01 14.14 3.94
N CYS A 167 1.58 14.90 2.94
CA CYS A 167 0.70 16.05 3.11
C CYS A 167 -0.73 15.65 2.75
N LEU A 168 -1.66 15.76 3.70
CA LEU A 168 -3.09 15.60 3.47
C LEU A 168 -3.72 16.99 3.37
N LEU A 169 -4.18 17.35 2.18
CA LEU A 169 -4.82 18.63 1.91
C LEU A 169 -6.32 18.57 2.11
N ASP A 170 -6.93 19.72 2.31
CA ASP A 170 -8.37 19.88 2.47
C ASP A 170 -9.16 19.44 1.23
N LYS A 171 -10.46 19.22 1.40
CA LYS A 171 -11.38 18.84 0.34
C LYS A 171 -11.49 19.89 -0.77
N SER A 172 -11.20 21.14 -0.48
CA SER A 172 -11.15 22.22 -1.49
C SER A 172 -10.06 21.96 -2.55
N ALA A 173 -9.00 21.21 -2.22
CA ALA A 173 -7.97 20.75 -3.15
C ALA A 173 -8.27 19.37 -3.77
N GLY A 174 -9.31 18.68 -3.32
CA GLY A 174 -9.59 17.29 -3.67
C GLY A 174 -9.87 17.00 -5.13
N SER A 175 -10.29 18.01 -5.88
CA SER A 175 -10.55 17.95 -7.33
C SER A 175 -9.35 18.35 -8.19
N HIS A 176 -8.19 18.61 -7.58
CA HIS A 176 -6.99 19.03 -8.32
C HIS A 176 -6.54 17.98 -9.34
N VAL A 177 -6.61 16.71 -9.01
CA VAL A 177 -6.44 15.58 -9.93
C VAL A 177 -7.59 14.59 -9.76
N SER A 178 -7.96 13.90 -10.84
CA SER A 178 -9.01 12.87 -10.83
C SER A 178 -8.44 11.45 -10.73
N HIS A 179 -7.22 11.25 -11.23
CA HIS A 179 -6.48 10.00 -11.19
C HIS A 179 -5.39 10.02 -10.12
N THR A 180 -4.86 8.84 -9.79
CA THR A 180 -3.63 8.76 -9.00
C THR A 180 -2.42 9.02 -9.92
N VAL A 181 -1.73 10.11 -9.70
CA VAL A 181 -0.60 10.56 -10.54
C VAL A 181 0.72 10.22 -9.86
N PHE A 182 1.59 9.52 -10.59
CA PHE A 182 2.93 9.14 -10.15
C PHE A 182 3.99 9.80 -11.05
N ALA A 183 5.13 10.14 -10.48
CA ALA A 183 6.32 10.35 -11.29
C ALA A 183 6.88 9.00 -11.78
N LEU A 184 7.56 9.01 -12.93
CA LEU A 184 8.28 7.83 -13.40
C LEU A 184 9.33 7.41 -12.37
N PRO A 185 9.42 6.09 -12.01
CA PRO A 185 10.37 5.64 -11.01
C PRO A 185 11.81 6.00 -11.36
N GLY A 186 12.48 6.73 -10.48
CA GLY A 186 13.88 7.12 -10.60
C GLY A 186 14.80 6.31 -9.69
N LYS A 187 16.03 6.80 -9.50
CA LYS A 187 17.05 6.16 -8.64
C LYS A 187 16.61 5.98 -7.18
N PHE A 188 15.67 6.81 -6.72
CA PHE A 188 15.16 6.79 -5.34
C PHE A 188 13.82 6.06 -5.19
N GLY A 189 13.37 5.32 -6.19
CA GLY A 189 12.11 4.57 -6.17
C GLY A 189 10.96 5.25 -6.92
N LYS A 190 9.73 5.06 -6.45
CA LYS A 190 8.51 5.49 -7.17
C LYS A 190 8.24 7.01 -7.15
N GLY A 191 9.01 7.77 -6.37
CA GLY A 191 8.76 9.21 -6.19
C GLY A 191 7.48 9.51 -5.39
N VAL A 192 7.23 10.81 -5.21
CA VAL A 192 6.02 11.35 -4.60
C VAL A 192 4.86 11.16 -5.58
N LEU A 193 3.70 10.76 -5.08
CA LEU A 193 2.46 10.69 -5.84
C LEU A 193 1.49 11.81 -5.40
N VAL A 194 0.59 12.16 -6.30
CA VAL A 194 -0.55 13.04 -6.03
C VAL A 194 -1.81 12.23 -6.31
N THR A 195 -2.70 12.10 -5.32
CA THR A 195 -3.90 11.27 -5.46
C THR A 195 -5.11 11.86 -4.74
N PRO A 196 -6.29 11.82 -5.35
CA PRO A 196 -7.51 12.09 -4.59
C PRO A 196 -7.73 10.96 -3.58
N THR A 197 -8.45 11.23 -2.51
CA THR A 197 -8.91 10.20 -1.59
C THR A 197 -10.38 9.87 -1.83
N VAL A 198 -10.86 8.73 -1.35
CA VAL A 198 -12.28 8.36 -1.43
C VAL A 198 -13.17 9.30 -0.62
N HIS A 199 -12.62 10.08 0.30
CA HIS A 199 -13.31 11.04 1.14
C HIS A 199 -13.28 12.48 0.58
N GLY A 200 -12.65 12.69 -0.58
CA GLY A 200 -12.59 13.97 -1.28
C GLY A 200 -11.44 14.88 -0.91
N ASN A 201 -10.46 14.42 -0.13
CA ASN A 201 -9.22 15.12 0.13
C ASN A 201 -8.21 14.86 -0.99
N LEU A 202 -7.13 15.67 -1.03
CA LEU A 202 -5.95 15.40 -1.85
C LEU A 202 -4.80 14.94 -0.95
N LEU A 203 -4.14 13.86 -1.33
CA LEU A 203 -2.98 13.31 -0.63
C LEU A 203 -1.74 13.42 -1.51
N ILE A 204 -0.66 13.99 -0.97
CA ILE A 204 0.64 14.15 -1.64
C ILE A 204 1.69 13.43 -0.81
N GLY A 205 2.52 12.63 -1.41
CA GLY A 205 3.53 11.76 -0.78
C GLY A 205 3.48 10.34 -1.34
N PRO A 206 4.11 9.35 -0.69
CA PRO A 206 4.99 9.51 0.47
C PRO A 206 6.43 9.90 0.11
N THR A 207 7.17 10.35 1.13
CA THR A 207 8.63 10.20 1.12
C THR A 207 9.02 8.73 1.32
N ALA A 208 10.31 8.40 1.24
CA ALA A 208 10.78 7.03 1.44
C ALA A 208 12.11 7.05 2.20
N GLN A 209 12.04 7.01 3.52
CA GLN A 209 13.20 7.08 4.40
C GLN A 209 13.30 5.83 5.27
N ASP A 210 14.44 5.14 5.20
CA ASP A 210 14.74 4.06 6.13
C ASP A 210 15.06 4.65 7.50
N ILE A 211 14.47 4.09 8.55
CA ILE A 211 14.62 4.53 9.94
C ILE A 211 14.99 3.34 10.82
N GLU A 212 15.62 3.60 11.96
CA GLU A 212 15.96 2.54 12.90
C GLU A 212 14.81 2.26 13.90
N ASN A 213 14.14 3.32 14.33
CA ASN A 213 13.06 3.22 15.29
C ASN A 213 11.75 2.79 14.61
N LYS A 214 11.28 1.58 14.88
CA LYS A 214 10.01 1.04 14.37
C LYS A 214 8.77 1.85 14.78
N GLU A 215 8.86 2.63 15.89
CA GLU A 215 7.81 3.54 16.38
C GLU A 215 7.89 4.95 15.79
N GLY A 216 8.87 5.24 14.92
CA GLY A 216 9.13 6.57 14.38
C GLY A 216 8.07 7.01 13.36
N THR A 217 6.90 7.46 13.83
CA THR A 217 5.77 7.95 12.99
C THR A 217 5.69 9.48 12.92
N ASN A 218 6.66 10.21 13.51
CA ASN A 218 6.70 11.66 13.52
C ASN A 218 6.91 12.24 12.12
N THR A 219 6.30 13.39 11.84
CA THR A 219 6.55 14.20 10.66
C THR A 219 7.78 15.05 10.89
N THR A 220 8.64 15.17 9.88
CA THR A 220 9.86 15.98 9.92
C THR A 220 9.79 17.14 8.91
N ARG A 221 10.54 18.21 9.18
CA ARG A 221 10.66 19.33 8.24
C ARG A 221 11.24 18.84 6.90
N ASP A 222 12.32 18.08 6.97
CA ASP A 222 13.00 17.56 5.77
C ASP A 222 12.07 16.66 4.93
N GLY A 223 11.20 15.89 5.58
CA GLY A 223 10.20 15.07 4.90
C GLY A 223 9.12 15.92 4.21
N LEU A 224 8.65 16.98 4.87
CA LEU A 224 7.68 17.91 4.27
C LEU A 224 8.30 18.72 3.12
N ASP A 225 9.57 19.14 3.26
CA ASP A 225 10.29 19.86 2.21
C ASP A 225 10.56 18.98 0.97
N GLN A 226 10.54 17.65 1.10
CA GLN A 226 10.65 16.69 -0.01
C GLN A 226 9.31 16.43 -0.73
N VAL A 227 8.19 16.57 -0.04
CA VAL A 227 6.85 16.38 -0.59
C VAL A 227 6.39 17.60 -1.35
#